data_4f981043688c323704d2a834218c0657
#
_entry.id   4f981043688c323704d2a834218c0657
#
_cell.length_a   1.000
_cell.length_b   1.000
_cell.length_c   1.000
_cell.angle_alpha   90.00
_cell.angle_beta   90.00
_cell.angle_gamma   90.00
#
_symmetry.space_group_name_H-M   'P 1'
#
loop_
_entity.id
_entity.type
_entity.pdbx_description
1 polymer ?
#
loop_
_entity_poly.entity_id
_entity_poly.type
_entity_poly.pdbx_seq_one_letter_code
_entity_poly.pdbx_strand_id
1 'polypeptide(L)'
;MKKAFTTLLLGCSLFMCGLLPFDGAFQVAAAAEVDESKIDGLKCFIMVRKDVKGKKVVDYKDGKLFLCCSSCVKKMDRDPDKYEAKANFQLVYTGQYRQHACPFTGKEVTSESPQVEVDGGSLGVVEVKVCSDEMVKQLEAMEFGDQVKTVFCPKGFEAGKFSAE
;
A
#
# COMPACT_ATOMS: atom_id res chain seq x y z
N MET A 1 -11.42 56.28 -54.37
CA MET A 1 -10.53 57.49 -54.32
C MET A 1 -9.58 57.36 -53.16
N LYS A 2 -8.32 57.53 -53.45
CA LYS A 2 -7.17 57.90 -52.57
C LYS A 2 -6.84 56.93 -51.43
N LYS A 3 -5.79 56.12 -51.51
CA LYS A 3 -4.32 56.44 -51.27
C LYS A 3 -4.18 56.82 -49.78
N ALA A 4 -3.29 56.30 -48.99
CA ALA A 4 -1.89 56.01 -49.09
C ALA A 4 -1.41 55.38 -47.75
N PHE A 5 -0.50 54.53 -47.78
CA PHE A 5 0.97 54.67 -47.58
C PHE A 5 1.45 54.56 -46.12
N THR A 6 2.27 53.57 -45.94
CA THR A 6 3.61 53.55 -45.30
C THR A 6 3.62 53.59 -43.75
N THR A 7 4.21 52.61 -43.08
CA THR A 7 5.62 52.61 -42.76
C THR A 7 6.05 51.32 -42.09
N LEU A 8 7.07 50.74 -42.59
CA LEU A 8 7.94 49.70 -42.16
C LEU A 8 8.64 50.11 -40.85
N LEU A 9 8.57 49.29 -39.79
CA LEU A 9 9.60 49.33 -38.75
C LEU A 9 9.95 47.91 -38.34
N LEU A 10 11.16 47.55 -38.76
CA LEU A 10 11.94 46.39 -38.33
C LEU A 10 12.17 46.52 -36.82
N GLY A 11 11.61 45.58 -36.07
CA GLY A 11 11.94 45.37 -34.65
C GLY A 11 12.48 43.98 -34.48
N CYS A 12 13.79 43.85 -34.60
CA CYS A 12 14.54 42.62 -34.25
C CYS A 12 14.49 42.46 -32.76
N SER A 13 13.61 41.59 -32.26
CA SER A 13 13.60 41.22 -30.85
C SER A 13 14.21 39.84 -30.71
N LEU A 14 15.42 39.85 -30.15
CA LEU A 14 16.20 38.70 -29.72
C LEU A 14 15.34 37.74 -28.90
N PHE A 15 15.05 36.60 -29.48
CA PHE A 15 14.49 35.47 -28.77
C PHE A 15 15.62 34.90 -27.88
N MET A 16 15.72 35.39 -26.65
CA MET A 16 16.51 34.76 -25.61
C MET A 16 15.80 33.41 -25.30
N CYS A 17 16.36 32.37 -25.89
CA CYS A 17 16.07 31.00 -25.53
C CYS A 17 16.57 30.77 -24.09
N GLY A 18 15.70 31.07 -23.13
CA GLY A 18 15.93 30.72 -21.72
C GLY A 18 15.89 29.20 -21.60
N LEU A 19 17.06 28.60 -21.49
CA LEU A 19 17.23 27.27 -20.97
C LEU A 19 16.68 27.28 -19.52
N LEU A 20 15.43 26.85 -19.35
CA LEU A 20 14.94 26.49 -18.04
C LEU A 20 15.70 25.21 -17.62
N PRO A 21 16.35 25.19 -16.46
CA PRO A 21 16.86 23.96 -15.92
C PRO A 21 15.65 23.06 -15.65
N PHE A 22 15.60 21.96 -16.36
CA PHE A 22 14.68 20.85 -16.07
C PHE A 22 15.21 20.19 -14.80
N ASP A 23 14.92 20.78 -13.63
CA ASP A 23 15.04 20.12 -12.35
C ASP A 23 13.97 19.04 -12.28
N GLY A 24 14.21 17.98 -13.04
CA GLY A 24 13.56 16.70 -12.82
C GLY A 24 14.05 16.16 -11.48
N ALA A 25 13.46 16.63 -10.39
CA ALA A 25 13.57 15.92 -9.12
C ALA A 25 13.02 14.53 -9.38
N PHE A 26 13.94 13.60 -9.60
CA PHE A 26 13.65 12.17 -9.57
C PHE A 26 13.24 11.88 -8.12
N GLN A 27 11.94 11.95 -7.86
CA GLN A 27 11.36 11.52 -6.60
C GLN A 27 11.57 10.02 -6.55
N VAL A 28 12.66 9.63 -5.91
CA VAL A 28 12.82 8.24 -5.45
C VAL A 28 11.67 8.03 -4.48
N ALA A 29 10.68 7.25 -4.89
CA ALA A 29 9.64 6.81 -3.96
C ALA A 29 10.36 6.21 -2.75
N ALA A 30 10.18 6.82 -1.59
CA ALA A 30 10.74 6.30 -0.36
C ALA A 30 10.16 4.89 -0.18
N ALA A 31 11.04 3.90 -0.11
CA ALA A 31 10.60 2.54 0.20
C ALA A 31 9.92 2.58 1.56
N ALA A 32 8.72 2.01 1.67
CA ALA A 32 7.96 1.98 2.90
C ALA A 32 8.84 1.47 4.06
N GLU A 33 8.85 2.21 5.15
CA GLU A 33 9.67 1.89 6.31
C GLU A 33 9.13 0.64 7.00
N VAL A 34 10.00 -0.32 7.23
CA VAL A 34 9.66 -1.60 7.86
C VAL A 34 9.89 -1.51 9.37
N ASP A 35 8.88 -1.81 10.16
CA ASP A 35 9.04 -2.01 11.60
C ASP A 35 9.77 -3.33 11.87
N GLU A 36 11.09 -3.24 12.06
CA GLU A 36 11.94 -4.42 12.28
C GLU A 36 11.55 -5.20 13.55
N SER A 37 10.96 -4.55 14.54
CA SER A 37 10.49 -5.22 15.76
C SER A 37 9.37 -6.21 15.48
N LYS A 38 8.58 -5.97 14.45
CA LYS A 38 7.49 -6.83 13.98
C LYS A 38 7.98 -8.05 13.19
N ILE A 39 9.22 -8.03 12.72
CA ILE A 39 9.79 -9.16 11.97
C ILE A 39 10.28 -10.25 12.92
N ASP A 40 10.72 -9.87 14.13
CA ASP A 40 11.14 -10.86 15.11
C ASP A 40 9.93 -11.67 15.61
N GLY A 41 9.97 -12.97 15.37
CA GLY A 41 8.84 -13.88 15.67
C GLY A 41 7.76 -13.96 14.59
N LEU A 42 7.82 -13.13 13.54
CA LEU A 42 6.88 -13.22 12.42
C LEU A 42 6.95 -14.60 11.75
N LYS A 43 5.79 -15.18 11.50
CA LYS A 43 5.67 -16.46 10.79
C LYS A 43 5.45 -16.25 9.30
N CYS A 44 5.87 -17.22 8.50
CA CYS A 44 5.62 -17.22 7.08
C CYS A 44 4.14 -17.51 6.80
N PHE A 45 3.46 -16.62 6.07
CA PHE A 45 2.03 -16.78 5.77
C PHE A 45 1.71 -17.96 4.84
N ILE A 46 2.73 -18.58 4.23
CA ILE A 46 2.60 -19.80 3.42
C ILE A 46 2.92 -21.05 4.25
N MET A 47 3.93 -20.97 5.10
CA MET A 47 4.33 -22.06 6.01
C MET A 47 4.26 -21.58 7.46
N VAL A 48 3.04 -21.46 7.97
CA VAL A 48 2.68 -20.80 9.25
C VAL A 48 3.44 -21.26 10.50
N ARG A 49 4.16 -22.37 10.42
CA ARG A 49 5.00 -22.87 11.52
C ARG A 49 6.47 -22.45 11.43
N LYS A 50 6.85 -21.72 10.36
CA LYS A 50 8.25 -21.34 10.10
C LYS A 50 8.43 -19.83 10.26
N ASP A 51 9.47 -19.44 11.02
CA ASP A 51 9.88 -18.06 11.16
C ASP A 51 10.46 -17.50 9.86
N VAL A 52 10.22 -16.22 9.61
CA VAL A 52 10.72 -15.51 8.43
C VAL A 52 12.09 -14.87 8.66
N LYS A 53 12.52 -14.71 9.91
CA LYS A 53 13.73 -14.00 10.31
C LYS A 53 14.95 -14.34 9.43
N GLY A 54 15.48 -13.32 8.76
CA GLY A 54 16.70 -13.41 7.96
C GLY A 54 16.62 -14.34 6.74
N LYS A 55 15.44 -14.79 6.32
CA LYS A 55 15.29 -15.82 5.29
C LYS A 55 15.18 -15.26 3.89
N LYS A 56 14.03 -14.82 3.48
CA LYS A 56 13.77 -14.28 2.14
C LYS A 56 12.92 -13.03 2.20
N VAL A 57 13.40 -11.99 1.53
CA VAL A 57 12.67 -10.74 1.32
C VAL A 57 12.39 -10.63 -0.18
N VAL A 58 11.17 -10.30 -0.52
CA VAL A 58 10.73 -10.08 -1.91
C VAL A 58 9.96 -8.78 -2.00
N ASP A 59 10.15 -8.04 -3.07
CA ASP A 59 9.39 -6.82 -3.33
C ASP A 59 7.95 -7.18 -3.70
N TYR A 60 7.00 -6.44 -3.15
CA TYR A 60 5.58 -6.64 -3.39
C TYR A 60 4.84 -5.33 -3.23
N LYS A 61 4.18 -4.87 -4.29
CA LYS A 61 3.64 -3.50 -4.36
C LYS A 61 4.76 -2.51 -4.04
N ASP A 62 4.51 -1.51 -3.19
CA ASP A 62 5.53 -0.53 -2.76
C ASP A 62 6.23 -0.94 -1.46
N GLY A 63 6.13 -2.19 -1.06
CA GLY A 63 6.72 -2.72 0.16
C GLY A 63 7.44 -4.05 -0.03
N LYS A 64 7.69 -4.73 1.08
CA LYS A 64 8.47 -5.97 1.14
C LYS A 64 7.73 -7.07 1.90
N LEU A 65 7.78 -8.28 1.36
CA LEU A 65 7.27 -9.47 2.04
C LEU A 65 8.41 -10.32 2.58
N PHE A 66 8.16 -10.87 3.74
CA PHE A 66 9.10 -11.73 4.45
C PHE A 66 8.62 -13.18 4.41
N LEU A 67 9.42 -14.03 3.80
CA LEU A 67 9.13 -15.45 3.60
C LEU A 67 10.22 -16.33 4.17
N CYS A 68 9.88 -17.54 4.59
CA CYS A 68 10.83 -18.42 5.26
C CYS A 68 11.82 -19.11 4.31
N CYS A 69 11.52 -19.24 3.02
CA CYS A 69 12.37 -19.96 2.07
C CYS A 69 12.02 -19.66 0.61
N SER A 70 12.93 -20.01 -0.31
CA SER A 70 12.73 -19.83 -1.76
C SER A 70 11.56 -20.64 -2.33
N SER A 71 11.18 -21.76 -1.70
CA SER A 71 10.00 -22.53 -2.14
C SER A 71 8.70 -21.76 -1.87
N CYS A 72 8.65 -20.95 -0.80
CA CYS A 72 7.52 -20.06 -0.53
C CYS A 72 7.46 -18.90 -1.52
N VAL A 73 8.61 -18.32 -1.89
CA VAL A 73 8.67 -17.33 -2.98
C VAL A 73 8.06 -17.91 -4.26
N LYS A 74 8.54 -19.07 -4.71
CA LYS A 74 8.01 -19.74 -5.91
C LYS A 74 6.51 -20.07 -5.82
N LYS A 75 5.98 -20.36 -4.63
CA LYS A 75 4.53 -20.59 -4.45
C LYS A 75 3.74 -19.29 -4.60
N MET A 76 4.25 -18.20 -4.05
CA MET A 76 3.65 -16.88 -4.22
C MET A 76 3.62 -16.47 -5.69
N ASP A 77 4.75 -16.62 -6.41
CA ASP A 77 4.87 -16.28 -7.83
C ASP A 77 3.92 -17.09 -8.72
N ARG A 78 3.72 -18.39 -8.38
CA ARG A 78 2.87 -19.29 -9.16
C ARG A 78 1.38 -19.05 -8.96
N ASP A 79 0.97 -18.64 -7.76
CA ASP A 79 -0.42 -18.54 -7.35
C ASP A 79 -0.62 -17.31 -6.43
N PRO A 80 -0.40 -16.09 -6.96
CA PRO A 80 -0.42 -14.86 -6.16
C PRO A 80 -1.77 -14.62 -5.51
N ASP A 81 -2.88 -14.85 -6.20
CA ASP A 81 -4.25 -14.59 -5.73
C ASP A 81 -4.58 -15.34 -4.46
N LYS A 82 -4.06 -16.56 -4.35
CA LYS A 82 -4.25 -17.41 -3.17
C LYS A 82 -3.66 -16.81 -1.89
N TYR A 83 -2.60 -16.04 -2.03
CA TYR A 83 -1.82 -15.52 -0.91
C TYR A 83 -1.98 -14.02 -0.72
N GLU A 84 -2.64 -13.33 -1.65
CA GLU A 84 -2.71 -11.86 -1.69
C GLU A 84 -3.26 -11.26 -0.39
N ALA A 85 -4.36 -11.76 0.15
CA ALA A 85 -4.92 -11.25 1.40
C ALA A 85 -3.91 -11.34 2.57
N LYS A 86 -3.16 -12.43 2.65
CA LYS A 86 -2.12 -12.62 3.69
C LYS A 86 -0.88 -11.77 3.44
N ALA A 87 -0.54 -11.54 2.18
CA ALA A 87 0.55 -10.65 1.79
C ALA A 87 0.20 -9.19 2.15
N ASN A 88 -1.00 -8.75 1.81
CA ASN A 88 -1.51 -7.43 2.19
C ASN A 88 -1.58 -7.26 3.71
N PHE A 89 -2.04 -8.27 4.44
CA PHE A 89 -2.01 -8.28 5.91
C PHE A 89 -0.58 -8.09 6.45
N GLN A 90 0.40 -8.79 5.89
CA GLN A 90 1.79 -8.67 6.34
C GLN A 90 2.35 -7.26 6.12
N LEU A 91 2.02 -6.58 5.00
CA LEU A 91 2.43 -5.20 4.75
C LEU A 91 1.93 -4.26 5.86
N VAL A 92 0.68 -4.42 6.27
CA VAL A 92 0.09 -3.59 7.35
C VAL A 92 0.65 -4.00 8.71
N TYR A 93 0.76 -5.29 8.99
CA TYR A 93 1.34 -5.79 10.24
C TYR A 93 2.76 -5.29 10.48
N THR A 94 3.59 -5.24 9.44
CA THR A 94 4.98 -4.77 9.52
C THR A 94 5.13 -3.25 9.43
N GLY A 95 4.02 -2.50 9.50
CA GLY A 95 4.01 -1.04 9.51
C GLY A 95 4.28 -0.37 8.16
N GLN A 96 4.48 -1.13 7.10
CA GLN A 96 4.81 -0.61 5.77
C GLN A 96 3.62 0.07 5.08
N TYR A 97 2.40 -0.31 5.46
CA TYR A 97 1.17 0.23 4.89
C TYR A 97 0.25 0.70 5.98
N ARG A 98 -0.41 1.84 5.74
CA ARG A 98 -1.43 2.39 6.63
C ARG A 98 -2.79 2.47 5.96
N GLN A 99 -3.82 2.38 6.78
CA GLN A 99 -5.21 2.47 6.37
C GLN A 99 -5.67 3.93 6.37
N HIS A 100 -6.38 4.35 5.31
CA HIS A 100 -6.98 5.68 5.18
C HIS A 100 -8.50 5.66 5.06
N ALA A 101 -9.09 4.51 4.72
CA ALA A 101 -10.52 4.38 4.54
C ALA A 101 -11.06 3.04 5.08
N CYS A 102 -12.36 2.95 5.24
CA CYS A 102 -13.04 1.73 5.67
C CYS A 102 -12.98 0.66 4.56
N PRO A 103 -12.49 -0.57 4.84
CA PRO A 103 -12.34 -1.62 3.83
C PRO A 103 -13.64 -2.08 3.18
N PHE A 104 -14.77 -1.77 3.81
CA PHE A 104 -16.10 -2.19 3.33
C PHE A 104 -16.77 -1.13 2.48
N THR A 105 -16.56 0.15 2.76
CA THR A 105 -17.32 1.25 2.16
C THR A 105 -16.47 2.27 1.41
N GLY A 106 -15.15 2.26 1.61
CA GLY A 106 -14.24 3.27 1.06
C GLY A 106 -14.38 4.66 1.67
N LYS A 107 -15.21 4.83 2.71
CA LYS A 107 -15.31 6.11 3.44
C LYS A 107 -14.07 6.34 4.28
N GLU A 108 -13.61 7.57 4.31
CA GLU A 108 -12.46 7.96 5.14
C GLU A 108 -12.69 7.61 6.61
N VAL A 109 -11.64 7.16 7.26
CA VAL A 109 -11.63 6.86 8.70
C VAL A 109 -10.83 7.92 9.45
N THR A 110 -11.25 8.20 10.67
CA THR A 110 -10.63 9.20 11.54
C THR A 110 -10.08 8.54 12.81
N SER A 111 -9.51 9.33 13.71
CA SER A 111 -9.09 8.83 15.03
C SER A 111 -10.25 8.29 15.85
N GLU A 112 -11.48 8.82 15.63
CA GLU A 112 -12.69 8.46 16.37
C GLU A 112 -13.47 7.29 15.74
N SER A 113 -13.05 6.81 14.55
CA SER A 113 -13.70 5.68 13.90
C SER A 113 -13.59 4.42 14.74
N PRO A 114 -14.66 3.59 14.81
CA PRO A 114 -14.62 2.33 15.52
C PRO A 114 -13.46 1.45 15.01
N GLN A 115 -12.80 0.75 15.93
CA GLN A 115 -11.66 -0.11 15.64
C GLN A 115 -11.98 -1.55 16.00
N VAL A 116 -11.37 -2.48 15.26
CA VAL A 116 -11.46 -3.91 15.51
C VAL A 116 -10.10 -4.55 15.28
N GLU A 117 -9.73 -5.48 16.13
CA GLU A 117 -8.56 -6.31 15.94
C GLU A 117 -8.86 -7.41 14.92
N VAL A 118 -8.09 -7.43 13.84
CA VAL A 118 -8.12 -8.52 12.85
C VAL A 118 -7.01 -9.50 13.18
N ASP A 119 -7.40 -10.69 13.60
CA ASP A 119 -6.47 -11.74 13.98
C ASP A 119 -6.02 -12.53 12.74
N GLY A 120 -4.74 -12.44 12.42
CA GLY A 120 -4.07 -13.24 11.39
C GLY A 120 -3.56 -14.59 11.89
N GLY A 121 -3.89 -14.99 13.12
CA GLY A 121 -3.38 -16.19 13.76
C GLY A 121 -1.87 -16.11 13.97
N SER A 122 -1.13 -17.01 13.35
CA SER A 122 0.33 -17.02 13.44
C SER A 122 1.02 -15.80 12.79
N LEU A 123 0.27 -14.93 12.10
CA LEU A 123 0.81 -13.72 11.45
C LEU A 123 0.76 -12.49 12.37
N GLY A 124 0.07 -12.58 13.51
CA GLY A 124 -0.14 -11.50 14.44
C GLY A 124 -1.51 -10.83 14.30
N VAL A 125 -1.68 -9.71 14.97
CA VAL A 125 -2.94 -8.96 15.03
C VAL A 125 -2.72 -7.56 14.45
N VAL A 126 -3.70 -7.07 13.70
CA VAL A 126 -3.72 -5.72 13.11
C VAL A 126 -4.99 -5.01 13.53
N GLU A 127 -4.87 -3.79 14.02
CA GLU A 127 -6.02 -2.92 14.24
C GLU A 127 -6.52 -2.34 12.91
N VAL A 128 -7.82 -2.46 12.66
CA VAL A 128 -8.50 -1.96 11.48
C VAL A 128 -9.65 -1.05 11.88
N LYS A 129 -9.70 0.13 11.28
CA LYS A 129 -10.80 1.08 11.48
C LYS A 129 -11.93 0.81 10.50
N VAL A 130 -13.14 0.86 11.00
CA VAL A 130 -14.37 0.69 10.22
C VAL A 130 -15.32 1.85 10.45
N CYS A 131 -16.33 2.00 9.60
CA CYS A 131 -17.21 3.16 9.65
C CYS A 131 -18.45 3.01 10.54
N SER A 132 -18.63 1.85 11.22
CA SER A 132 -19.72 1.64 12.19
C SER A 132 -19.46 0.48 13.13
N ASP A 133 -20.08 0.52 14.31
CA ASP A 133 -20.04 -0.56 15.31
C ASP A 133 -20.66 -1.87 14.79
N GLU A 134 -21.59 -1.78 13.86
CA GLU A 134 -22.18 -2.96 13.18
C GLU A 134 -21.11 -3.77 12.44
N MET A 135 -20.18 -3.06 11.77
CA MET A 135 -19.07 -3.72 11.08
C MET A 135 -18.05 -4.32 12.04
N VAL A 136 -17.84 -3.69 13.19
CA VAL A 136 -17.03 -4.27 14.26
C VAL A 136 -17.63 -5.63 14.66
N LYS A 137 -18.92 -5.65 15.01
CA LYS A 137 -19.63 -6.90 15.40
C LYS A 137 -19.60 -7.97 14.31
N GLN A 138 -19.73 -7.57 13.04
CA GLN A 138 -19.66 -8.50 11.92
C GLN A 138 -18.27 -9.13 11.80
N LEU A 139 -17.20 -8.33 11.95
CA LEU A 139 -15.83 -8.86 11.91
C LEU A 139 -15.53 -9.74 13.12
N GLU A 140 -15.91 -9.32 14.33
CA GLU A 140 -15.70 -10.10 15.55
C GLU A 140 -16.42 -11.46 15.52
N ALA A 141 -17.54 -11.54 14.81
CA ALA A 141 -18.29 -12.79 14.64
C ALA A 141 -17.65 -13.77 13.62
N MET A 142 -16.67 -13.33 12.84
CA MET A 142 -15.98 -14.16 11.85
C MET A 142 -14.82 -14.92 12.47
N GLU A 143 -14.49 -16.10 11.89
CA GLU A 143 -13.23 -16.76 12.20
C GLU A 143 -12.04 -15.92 11.71
N PHE A 144 -10.92 -15.96 12.44
CA PHE A 144 -9.74 -15.13 12.15
C PHE A 144 -9.26 -15.24 10.69
N GLY A 145 -9.27 -16.43 10.11
CA GLY A 145 -8.86 -16.63 8.71
C GLY A 145 -9.79 -15.95 7.69
N ASP A 146 -11.07 -15.81 8.03
CA ASP A 146 -12.06 -15.14 7.18
C ASP A 146 -12.05 -13.63 7.41
N GLN A 147 -11.72 -13.14 8.61
CA GLN A 147 -11.44 -11.73 8.86
C GLN A 147 -10.33 -11.22 7.92
N VAL A 148 -9.19 -11.92 7.87
CA VAL A 148 -8.07 -11.55 6.99
C VAL A 148 -8.49 -11.53 5.52
N LYS A 149 -9.21 -12.56 5.06
CA LYS A 149 -9.70 -12.61 3.67
C LYS A 149 -10.67 -11.47 3.35
N THR A 150 -11.53 -11.12 4.28
CA THR A 150 -12.54 -10.08 4.07
C THR A 150 -11.91 -8.69 3.99
N VAL A 151 -11.04 -8.36 4.92
CA VAL A 151 -10.43 -7.03 5.03
C VAL A 151 -9.30 -6.82 4.03
N PHE A 152 -8.43 -7.80 3.86
CA PHE A 152 -7.19 -7.69 3.10
C PHE A 152 -7.24 -8.33 1.71
N CYS A 153 -8.40 -8.84 1.25
CA CYS A 153 -8.56 -9.20 -0.16
C CYS A 153 -8.32 -7.96 -1.06
N PRO A 154 -8.06 -8.13 -2.36
CA PRO A 154 -7.80 -7.02 -3.27
C PRO A 154 -8.81 -5.89 -3.15
N LYS A 155 -10.10 -6.24 -3.14
CA LYS A 155 -11.19 -5.27 -3.02
C LYS A 155 -11.21 -4.53 -1.67
N GLY A 156 -11.03 -5.23 -0.56
CA GLY A 156 -11.01 -4.63 0.77
C GLY A 156 -9.78 -3.76 0.97
N PHE A 157 -8.63 -4.20 0.46
CA PHE A 157 -7.37 -3.48 0.53
C PHE A 157 -7.41 -2.17 -0.28
N GLU A 158 -7.98 -2.20 -1.48
CA GLU A 158 -8.21 -1.03 -2.32
C GLU A 158 -9.23 -0.08 -1.68
N ALA A 159 -10.40 -0.59 -1.25
CA ALA A 159 -11.42 0.21 -0.60
C ALA A 159 -10.92 0.88 0.68
N GLY A 160 -10.10 0.17 1.46
CA GLY A 160 -9.44 0.68 2.66
C GLY A 160 -8.37 1.72 2.38
N LYS A 161 -8.05 1.96 1.10
CA LYS A 161 -6.98 2.87 0.66
C LYS A 161 -5.69 2.63 1.44
N PHE A 162 -5.35 1.36 1.58
CA PHE A 162 -4.08 1.03 2.22
C PHE A 162 -2.93 1.45 1.30
N SER A 163 -2.02 2.25 1.80
CA SER A 163 -0.88 2.76 1.05
C SER A 163 0.39 2.75 1.87
N ALA A 164 1.52 2.70 1.18
CA ALA A 164 2.84 2.87 1.78
C ALA A 164 3.02 4.30 2.30
N GLU A 165 3.75 4.45 3.39
CA GLU A 165 4.18 5.73 3.95
C GLU A 165 5.62 6.04 3.62
#